data_18c821fa3d27403f02e1271974800738
#
_entry.id   18c821fa3d27403f02e1271974800738
#
_cell.length_a   1.000
_cell.length_b   1.000
_cell.length_c   1.000
_cell.angle_alpha   90.00
_cell.angle_beta   90.00
_cell.angle_gamma   90.00
#
_symmetry.space_group_name_H-M   'P 1'
#
loop_
_entity.id
_entity.type
_entity.pdbx_description
1 polymer ?
#
loop_
_entity_poly.entity_id
_entity_poly.type
_entity_poly.pdbx_seq_one_letter_code
_entity_poly.pdbx_strand_id
1 'polypeptide(L)'
;MPHGDTCPFCITLASNGWQKASSKVLKGGHADHIHANCDCEFAIRFDHNTTVAGYDPDKYLKQYRDAGGDINKMRRVNYAANKERINAQKRAAYAVKNALPKISNFNPLPENQVVDVLRKEAQPWIDKLSAVEQDAIQKYTYNPGDQRPNRFFERINRMLRGDSEEDAHLRMYAERISDALKRSPLEHDVLCYRAMEFNPFDGMHVGDIVCPGQFYSTSVVKSGSLKKDFRITICARSGSLAGYVEPLSKFKEQRELLFDKDTLYRVLLLKEKEVVLEVTLP
;
A
#
# COMPACT_ATOMS: atom_id res chain seq x y z
N MET A 1 25.07 -4.96 -5.54
CA MET A 1 25.50 -5.80 -4.42
C MET A 1 24.29 -6.39 -3.78
N PRO A 2 24.31 -7.68 -3.45
CA PRO A 2 23.22 -8.33 -2.74
C PRO A 2 23.12 -7.85 -1.30
N HIS A 3 21.91 -7.51 -0.86
CA HIS A 3 21.59 -7.18 0.53
C HIS A 3 20.76 -8.30 1.18
N GLY A 4 21.11 -8.67 2.42
CA GLY A 4 20.34 -9.60 3.24
C GLY A 4 20.12 -10.99 2.60
N ASP A 5 18.88 -11.43 2.57
CA ASP A 5 18.46 -12.74 1.98
C ASP A 5 18.41 -12.69 0.46
N THR A 6 19.53 -12.57 -0.11
CA THR A 6 19.77 -12.31 -1.52
C THR A 6 19.17 -13.37 -2.42
N CYS A 7 18.46 -12.95 -3.42
CA CYS A 7 17.85 -13.86 -4.37
C CYS A 7 18.92 -14.57 -5.22
N PRO A 8 18.70 -15.83 -5.62
CA PRO A 8 19.64 -16.60 -6.41
C PRO A 8 20.08 -15.94 -7.73
N PHE A 9 19.20 -15.14 -8.33
CA PHE A 9 19.51 -14.37 -9.52
C PHE A 9 20.58 -13.30 -9.25
N CYS A 10 20.46 -12.55 -8.16
CA CYS A 10 21.43 -11.53 -7.76
C CYS A 10 22.77 -12.13 -7.34
N ILE A 11 22.76 -13.30 -6.67
CA ILE A 11 23.99 -14.06 -6.36
C ILE A 11 24.68 -14.49 -7.66
N THR A 12 23.94 -15.00 -8.63
CA THR A 12 24.48 -15.39 -9.94
C THR A 12 25.09 -14.20 -10.68
N LEU A 13 24.45 -13.04 -10.67
CA LEU A 13 25.03 -11.83 -11.25
C LEU A 13 26.29 -11.39 -10.51
N ALA A 14 26.25 -11.38 -9.17
CA ALA A 14 27.37 -10.97 -8.34
C ALA A 14 28.56 -11.93 -8.47
N SER A 15 28.34 -13.21 -8.74
CA SER A 15 29.40 -14.22 -8.98
C SER A 15 30.20 -14.02 -10.27
N ASN A 16 29.63 -13.26 -11.22
CA ASN A 16 30.33 -12.93 -12.47
C ASN A 16 31.39 -11.82 -12.31
N GLY A 17 31.55 -11.27 -11.10
CA GLY A 17 32.47 -10.17 -10.83
C GLY A 17 32.11 -8.89 -11.57
N TRP A 18 33.10 -8.05 -11.81
CA TRP A 18 32.95 -6.80 -12.53
C TRP A 18 32.72 -7.03 -14.03
N GLN A 19 31.64 -6.44 -14.56
CA GLN A 19 31.28 -6.55 -15.96
C GLN A 19 31.45 -5.19 -16.67
N LYS A 20 31.70 -5.18 -17.98
CA LYS A 20 31.75 -3.96 -18.77
C LYS A 20 30.38 -3.32 -18.78
N ALA A 21 30.32 -2.04 -18.40
CA ALA A 21 29.09 -1.27 -18.45
C ALA A 21 28.68 -1.01 -19.89
N SER A 22 27.42 -1.27 -20.24
CA SER A 22 26.83 -0.86 -21.52
C SER A 22 26.46 0.61 -21.48
N SER A 23 26.30 1.25 -22.65
CA SER A 23 25.83 2.64 -22.73
C SER A 23 24.44 2.84 -22.10
N LYS A 24 23.61 1.81 -22.06
CA LYS A 24 22.30 1.81 -21.39
C LYS A 24 22.46 1.87 -19.87
N VAL A 25 23.41 1.13 -19.32
CA VAL A 25 23.76 1.17 -17.89
C VAL A 25 24.20 2.57 -17.47
N LEU A 26 25.06 3.20 -18.26
CA LEU A 26 25.58 4.54 -17.99
C LEU A 26 24.52 5.65 -18.07
N LYS A 27 23.40 5.42 -18.77
CA LYS A 27 22.25 6.34 -18.87
C LYS A 27 21.22 6.17 -17.77
N GLY A 28 21.45 5.32 -16.77
CA GLY A 28 20.62 5.19 -15.56
C GLY A 28 19.32 4.39 -15.72
N GLY A 29 19.02 3.82 -16.88
CA GLY A 29 17.74 3.12 -17.09
C GLY A 29 17.74 1.61 -16.89
N HIS A 30 18.80 1.02 -16.33
CA HIS A 30 18.97 -0.45 -16.25
C HIS A 30 18.65 -1.06 -14.90
N ALA A 31 18.53 -0.24 -13.86
CA ALA A 31 18.24 -0.71 -12.51
C ALA A 31 16.74 -0.87 -12.25
N ASP A 32 15.91 -0.25 -13.10
CA ASP A 32 14.47 -0.33 -12.95
C ASP A 32 13.98 -1.72 -13.36
N HIS A 33 13.53 -2.48 -12.38
CA HIS A 33 12.81 -3.75 -12.57
C HIS A 33 13.62 -4.92 -13.14
N ILE A 34 14.86 -5.15 -12.68
CA ILE A 34 15.60 -6.38 -13.02
C ILE A 34 14.78 -7.62 -12.64
N HIS A 35 14.13 -7.60 -11.50
CA HIS A 35 13.07 -8.54 -11.09
C HIS A 35 12.26 -7.98 -9.92
N ALA A 36 11.06 -8.52 -9.70
CA ALA A 36 10.20 -8.13 -8.59
C ALA A 36 10.89 -8.36 -7.22
N ASN A 37 10.77 -7.36 -6.33
CA ASN A 37 11.35 -7.37 -4.97
C ASN A 37 12.89 -7.45 -4.92
N CYS A 38 13.58 -6.86 -5.89
CA CYS A 38 15.03 -6.69 -5.83
C CYS A 38 15.38 -5.50 -4.94
N ASP A 39 16.20 -5.74 -3.92
CA ASP A 39 16.81 -4.75 -3.03
C ASP A 39 18.34 -4.62 -3.23
N CYS A 40 18.84 -5.17 -4.33
CA CYS A 40 20.26 -5.19 -4.64
C CYS A 40 20.74 -3.85 -5.20
N GLU A 41 21.90 -3.42 -4.77
CA GLU A 41 22.59 -2.26 -5.31
C GLU A 41 23.64 -2.66 -6.35
N PHE A 42 23.96 -1.74 -7.25
CA PHE A 42 25.10 -1.86 -8.15
C PHE A 42 26.05 -0.68 -7.95
N ALA A 43 27.31 -0.90 -8.24
CA ALA A 43 28.35 0.14 -8.24
C ALA A 43 29.04 0.20 -9.61
N ILE A 44 29.39 1.39 -10.04
CA ILE A 44 30.19 1.61 -11.26
C ILE A 44 31.60 1.96 -10.82
N ARG A 45 32.61 1.31 -11.41
CA ARG A 45 34.02 1.67 -11.23
C ARG A 45 34.58 2.17 -12.55
N PHE A 46 35.48 3.14 -12.46
CA PHE A 46 36.18 3.71 -13.62
C PHE A 46 37.62 3.27 -13.72
N ASP A 47 38.13 2.57 -12.71
CA ASP A 47 39.49 2.01 -12.64
C ASP A 47 39.49 0.60 -12.03
N HIS A 48 40.66 -0.07 -12.07
CA HIS A 48 40.80 -1.41 -11.54
C HIS A 48 41.00 -1.44 -10.01
N ASN A 49 41.26 -0.32 -9.37
CA ASN A 49 41.63 -0.21 -7.97
C ASN A 49 40.43 0.08 -7.08
N THR A 50 39.28 0.51 -7.66
CA THR A 50 38.07 0.80 -6.91
C THR A 50 37.51 -0.47 -6.28
N THR A 51 37.43 -0.48 -4.95
CA THR A 51 36.81 -1.56 -4.18
C THR A 51 35.48 -1.05 -3.62
N VAL A 52 34.52 -1.96 -3.44
CA VAL A 52 33.22 -1.65 -2.85
C VAL A 52 33.10 -2.44 -1.55
N ALA A 53 32.88 -1.72 -0.44
CA ALA A 53 32.75 -2.34 0.88
C ALA A 53 31.63 -3.39 0.88
N GLY A 54 31.92 -4.58 1.39
CA GLY A 54 30.96 -5.67 1.46
C GLY A 54 30.73 -6.45 0.15
N TYR A 55 31.39 -6.07 -0.96
CA TYR A 55 31.34 -6.85 -2.20
C TYR A 55 32.50 -7.81 -2.31
N ASP A 56 32.19 -9.11 -2.27
CA ASP A 56 33.12 -10.20 -2.40
C ASP A 56 32.63 -11.16 -3.50
N PRO A 57 33.09 -10.99 -4.76
CA PRO A 57 32.65 -11.82 -5.88
C PRO A 57 33.06 -13.30 -5.69
N ASP A 58 34.14 -13.60 -5.01
CA ASP A 58 34.58 -14.97 -4.79
C ASP A 58 33.67 -15.73 -3.83
N LYS A 59 33.12 -15.04 -2.83
CA LYS A 59 32.07 -15.56 -1.95
C LYS A 59 30.86 -15.98 -2.75
N TYR A 60 30.39 -15.12 -3.65
CA TYR A 60 29.22 -15.40 -4.47
C TYR A 60 29.47 -16.47 -5.51
N LEU A 61 30.68 -16.49 -6.10
CA LEU A 61 31.08 -17.52 -7.02
C LEU A 61 31.16 -18.89 -6.33
N LYS A 62 31.67 -18.92 -5.09
CA LYS A 62 31.67 -20.14 -4.28
C LYS A 62 30.24 -20.62 -4.03
N GLN A 63 29.34 -19.76 -3.59
CA GLN A 63 27.94 -20.12 -3.37
C GLN A 63 27.24 -20.64 -4.65
N TYR A 64 27.56 -20.06 -5.81
CA TYR A 64 27.01 -20.50 -7.09
C TYR A 64 27.55 -21.90 -7.46
N ARG A 65 28.85 -22.13 -7.27
CA ARG A 65 29.49 -23.43 -7.52
C ARG A 65 29.04 -24.52 -6.56
N ASP A 66 28.92 -24.21 -5.27
CA ASP A 66 28.44 -25.13 -4.23
C ASP A 66 26.99 -25.57 -4.53
N ALA A 67 26.20 -24.71 -5.16
CA ALA A 67 24.85 -25.02 -5.67
C ALA A 67 24.88 -25.79 -7.02
N GLY A 68 26.04 -26.17 -7.51
CA GLY A 68 26.21 -26.92 -8.76
C GLY A 68 26.14 -26.09 -10.03
N GLY A 69 26.39 -24.77 -9.96
CA GLY A 69 26.39 -23.87 -11.12
C GLY A 69 24.99 -23.68 -11.78
N ASP A 70 23.92 -23.93 -11.06
CA ASP A 70 22.55 -23.88 -11.56
C ASP A 70 21.68 -22.98 -10.66
N ILE A 71 21.04 -21.99 -11.27
CA ILE A 71 20.19 -21.00 -10.55
C ILE A 71 18.98 -21.66 -9.87
N ASN A 72 18.44 -22.73 -10.44
CA ASN A 72 17.27 -23.41 -9.85
C ASN A 72 17.68 -24.27 -8.65
N LYS A 73 18.86 -24.90 -8.71
CA LYS A 73 19.44 -25.59 -7.54
C LYS A 73 19.74 -24.58 -6.44
N MET A 74 20.32 -23.44 -6.76
CA MET A 74 20.56 -22.35 -5.81
C MET A 74 19.26 -21.83 -5.18
N ARG A 75 18.18 -21.69 -5.95
CA ARG A 75 16.85 -21.37 -5.43
C ARG A 75 16.36 -22.37 -4.38
N ARG A 76 16.59 -23.67 -4.62
CA ARG A 76 16.21 -24.72 -3.66
C ARG A 76 17.04 -24.66 -2.37
N VAL A 77 18.35 -24.44 -2.50
CA VAL A 77 19.25 -24.28 -1.33
C VAL A 77 18.87 -23.05 -0.52
N ASN A 78 18.66 -21.91 -1.18
CA ASN A 78 18.25 -20.67 -0.52
C ASN A 78 16.89 -20.81 0.13
N TYR A 79 15.92 -21.45 -0.55
CA TYR A 79 14.61 -21.73 0.06
C TYR A 79 14.75 -22.65 1.28
N ALA A 80 15.57 -23.70 1.21
CA ALA A 80 15.77 -24.60 2.34
C ALA A 80 16.39 -23.88 3.55
N ALA A 81 17.40 -23.01 3.32
CA ALA A 81 18.05 -22.22 4.35
C ALA A 81 17.10 -21.18 5.00
N ASN A 82 16.14 -20.65 4.25
CA ASN A 82 15.22 -19.61 4.70
C ASN A 82 13.80 -20.13 4.99
N LYS A 83 13.59 -21.44 4.94
CA LYS A 83 12.27 -22.07 5.02
C LYS A 83 11.49 -21.67 6.28
N GLU A 84 12.16 -21.63 7.43
CA GLU A 84 11.51 -21.27 8.70
C GLU A 84 11.05 -19.81 8.70
N ARG A 85 11.90 -18.89 8.23
CA ARG A 85 11.55 -17.47 8.11
C ARG A 85 10.39 -17.25 7.12
N ILE A 86 10.47 -17.88 5.94
CA ILE A 86 9.40 -17.82 4.93
C ILE A 86 8.09 -18.39 5.49
N ASN A 87 8.15 -19.50 6.20
CA ASN A 87 6.98 -20.11 6.82
C ASN A 87 6.44 -19.28 8.00
N ALA A 88 7.32 -18.60 8.75
CA ALA A 88 6.90 -17.68 9.80
C ALA A 88 6.18 -16.46 9.21
N GLN A 89 6.69 -15.89 8.12
CA GLN A 89 6.02 -14.80 7.38
C GLN A 89 4.66 -15.25 6.81
N LYS A 90 4.59 -16.47 6.23
CA LYS A 90 3.32 -17.04 5.74
C LYS A 90 2.34 -17.28 6.89
N ARG A 91 2.81 -17.82 8.03
CA ARG A 91 1.97 -18.02 9.23
C ARG A 91 1.47 -16.70 9.80
N ALA A 92 2.31 -15.65 9.83
CA ALA A 92 1.90 -14.31 10.25
C ALA A 92 0.84 -13.72 9.30
N ALA A 93 1.07 -13.83 7.98
CA ALA A 93 0.08 -13.39 6.98
C ALA A 93 -1.24 -14.19 7.06
N TYR A 94 -1.15 -15.51 7.33
CA TYR A 94 -2.32 -16.37 7.53
C TYR A 94 -3.04 -16.07 8.85
N ALA A 95 -2.29 -15.74 9.92
CA ALA A 95 -2.87 -15.33 11.20
C ALA A 95 -3.60 -13.99 11.10
N VAL A 96 -3.09 -13.03 10.30
CA VAL A 96 -3.80 -11.79 9.97
C VAL A 96 -5.07 -12.10 9.19
N LYS A 97 -4.98 -12.94 8.15
CA LYS A 97 -6.14 -13.39 7.37
C LYS A 97 -7.18 -14.11 8.22
N ASN A 98 -6.75 -14.88 9.23
CA ASN A 98 -7.63 -15.62 10.16
C ASN A 98 -8.03 -14.79 11.40
N ALA A 99 -7.40 -13.65 11.67
CA ALA A 99 -7.90 -12.70 12.66
C ALA A 99 -9.16 -11.96 12.15
N LEU A 100 -9.32 -11.85 10.82
CA LEU A 100 -10.55 -11.31 10.20
C LEU A 100 -11.82 -12.11 10.53
N PRO A 101 -11.80 -13.47 10.69
CA PRO A 101 -13.00 -14.23 11.02
C PRO A 101 -13.58 -14.02 12.43
N LYS A 102 -12.90 -13.29 13.31
CA LYS A 102 -13.51 -12.88 14.60
C LYS A 102 -14.61 -11.82 14.42
N ILE A 103 -14.73 -11.25 13.24
CA ILE A 103 -15.89 -10.47 12.85
C ILE A 103 -16.95 -11.48 12.38
N SER A 104 -17.89 -11.82 13.27
CA SER A 104 -18.97 -12.74 12.92
C SER A 104 -19.71 -12.23 11.66
N ASN A 105 -19.87 -13.12 10.68
CA ASN A 105 -20.57 -12.83 9.41
C ASN A 105 -19.93 -11.79 8.48
N PHE A 106 -18.63 -11.56 8.56
CA PHE A 106 -17.90 -10.73 7.59
C PHE A 106 -17.47 -11.59 6.40
N ASN A 107 -18.01 -11.30 5.22
CA ASN A 107 -17.75 -12.05 3.98
C ASN A 107 -17.38 -11.09 2.84
N PRO A 108 -16.15 -10.59 2.81
CA PRO A 108 -15.76 -9.57 1.85
C PRO A 108 -15.72 -10.09 0.42
N LEU A 109 -16.02 -9.22 -0.53
CA LEU A 109 -15.84 -9.48 -1.94
C LEU A 109 -14.40 -9.96 -2.23
N PRO A 110 -14.22 -10.97 -3.09
CA PRO A 110 -12.89 -11.40 -3.52
C PRO A 110 -12.12 -10.27 -4.22
N GLU A 111 -10.81 -10.18 -3.97
CA GLU A 111 -9.96 -9.10 -4.51
C GLU A 111 -9.98 -9.01 -6.05
N ASN A 112 -10.19 -10.14 -6.73
CA ASN A 112 -10.29 -10.18 -8.19
C ASN A 112 -11.66 -9.75 -8.74
N GLN A 113 -12.67 -9.53 -7.90
CA GLN A 113 -14.03 -9.14 -8.30
C GLN A 113 -14.43 -7.76 -7.75
N VAL A 114 -13.83 -7.33 -6.65
CA VAL A 114 -14.23 -6.15 -5.89
C VAL A 114 -14.29 -4.88 -6.75
N VAL A 115 -13.34 -4.69 -7.64
CA VAL A 115 -13.26 -3.50 -8.51
C VAL A 115 -14.46 -3.42 -9.46
N ASP A 116 -14.78 -4.52 -10.13
CA ASP A 116 -15.87 -4.54 -11.12
C ASP A 116 -17.24 -4.46 -10.45
N VAL A 117 -17.39 -5.07 -9.28
CA VAL A 117 -18.63 -4.98 -8.48
C VAL A 117 -18.83 -3.55 -8.01
N LEU A 118 -17.83 -2.96 -7.33
CA LEU A 118 -17.95 -1.60 -6.79
C LEU A 118 -18.13 -0.52 -7.88
N ARG A 119 -17.57 -0.70 -9.08
CA ARG A 119 -17.85 0.22 -10.20
C ARG A 119 -19.33 0.23 -10.58
N LYS A 120 -19.95 -0.95 -10.64
CA LYS A 120 -21.39 -1.07 -10.97
C LYS A 120 -22.26 -0.50 -9.87
N GLU A 121 -21.92 -0.77 -8.61
CA GLU A 121 -22.67 -0.28 -7.45
C GLU A 121 -22.52 1.25 -7.27
N ALA A 122 -21.35 1.80 -7.54
CA ALA A 122 -21.09 3.24 -7.41
C ALA A 122 -21.77 4.06 -8.52
N GLN A 123 -22.04 3.50 -9.70
CA GLN A 123 -22.56 4.26 -10.83
C GLN A 123 -23.88 4.97 -10.52
N PRO A 124 -24.93 4.33 -9.93
CA PRO A 124 -26.18 5.00 -9.59
C PRO A 124 -26.00 6.12 -8.56
N TRP A 125 -25.04 6.02 -7.66
CA TRP A 125 -24.69 7.08 -6.72
C TRP A 125 -24.01 8.23 -7.44
N ILE A 126 -23.01 7.94 -8.30
CA ILE A 126 -22.29 8.95 -9.09
C ILE A 126 -23.25 9.74 -9.99
N ASP A 127 -24.20 9.07 -10.63
CA ASP A 127 -25.20 9.71 -11.51
C ASP A 127 -26.13 10.68 -10.77
N LYS A 128 -26.30 10.48 -9.45
CA LYS A 128 -27.10 11.35 -8.59
C LYS A 128 -26.30 12.51 -7.95
N LEU A 129 -24.98 12.51 -8.10
CA LEU A 129 -24.15 13.60 -7.60
C LEU A 129 -24.37 14.85 -8.44
N SER A 130 -24.56 15.99 -7.79
CA SER A 130 -24.54 17.29 -8.44
C SER A 130 -23.16 17.60 -9.02
N ALA A 131 -23.09 18.49 -9.99
CA ALA A 131 -21.83 18.91 -10.60
C ALA A 131 -20.82 19.45 -9.56
N VAL A 132 -21.30 20.13 -8.51
CA VAL A 132 -20.45 20.67 -7.44
C VAL A 132 -19.90 19.59 -6.51
N GLU A 133 -20.63 18.51 -6.29
CA GLU A 133 -20.17 17.35 -5.51
C GLU A 133 -19.15 16.53 -6.31
N GLN A 134 -19.41 16.31 -7.59
CA GLN A 134 -18.44 15.64 -8.48
C GLN A 134 -17.11 16.42 -8.56
N ASP A 135 -17.18 17.76 -8.75
CA ASP A 135 -16.02 18.64 -8.74
C ASP A 135 -15.25 18.55 -7.40
N ALA A 136 -15.98 18.53 -6.29
CA ALA A 136 -15.36 18.43 -4.96
C ALA A 136 -14.59 17.10 -4.79
N ILE A 137 -15.20 15.98 -5.16
CA ILE A 137 -14.54 14.66 -5.10
C ILE A 137 -13.35 14.60 -6.06
N GLN A 138 -13.50 15.09 -7.29
CA GLN A 138 -12.41 15.10 -8.28
C GLN A 138 -11.21 15.92 -7.81
N LYS A 139 -11.45 17.11 -7.25
CA LYS A 139 -10.39 17.95 -6.68
C LYS A 139 -9.71 17.29 -5.49
N TYR A 140 -10.50 16.65 -4.62
CA TYR A 140 -9.96 15.95 -3.45
C TYR A 140 -9.07 14.77 -3.86
N THR A 141 -9.49 13.97 -4.84
CA THR A 141 -8.73 12.80 -5.32
C THR A 141 -7.55 13.18 -6.24
N TYR A 142 -7.47 14.43 -6.69
CA TYR A 142 -6.37 14.90 -7.52
C TYR A 142 -5.10 15.10 -6.71
N ASN A 143 -4.06 14.33 -7.06
CA ASN A 143 -2.84 14.18 -6.28
C ASN A 143 -1.58 14.43 -7.12
N PRO A 144 -1.34 15.65 -7.63
CA PRO A 144 -0.13 15.97 -8.38
C PRO A 144 1.09 15.98 -7.46
N GLY A 145 2.17 15.31 -7.88
CA GLY A 145 3.38 15.16 -7.08
C GLY A 145 4.14 16.47 -6.84
N ASP A 146 4.05 17.42 -7.76
CA ASP A 146 4.69 18.73 -7.74
C ASP A 146 4.07 19.72 -6.73
N GLN A 147 2.86 19.43 -6.23
CA GLN A 147 2.15 20.29 -5.29
C GLN A 147 2.33 19.88 -3.81
N ARG A 148 3.21 18.94 -3.51
CA ARG A 148 3.52 18.58 -2.11
C ARG A 148 4.22 19.74 -1.38
N PRO A 149 3.91 19.98 -0.10
CA PRO A 149 2.91 19.35 0.78
C PRO A 149 1.52 20.01 0.74
N ASN A 150 1.23 20.87 -0.21
CA ASN A 150 0.04 21.72 -0.21
C ASN A 150 -1.05 21.25 -1.19
N ARG A 151 -1.12 19.94 -1.50
CA ARG A 151 -2.18 19.37 -2.30
C ARG A 151 -3.55 19.62 -1.65
N PHE A 152 -4.59 19.71 -2.47
CA PHE A 152 -5.92 20.10 -2.01
C PHE A 152 -6.44 19.20 -0.88
N PHE A 153 -6.30 17.87 -1.01
CA PHE A 153 -6.72 16.93 0.03
C PHE A 153 -5.88 17.08 1.32
N GLU A 154 -4.59 17.41 1.21
CA GLU A 154 -3.72 17.63 2.39
C GLU A 154 -4.15 18.86 3.17
N ARG A 155 -4.54 19.93 2.48
CA ARG A 155 -5.06 21.14 3.11
C ARG A 155 -6.38 20.88 3.81
N ILE A 156 -7.34 20.23 3.13
CA ILE A 156 -8.64 19.84 3.72
C ILE A 156 -8.39 18.98 4.97
N ASN A 157 -7.60 17.93 4.87
CA ASN A 157 -7.39 17.00 5.98
C ASN A 157 -6.65 17.65 7.16
N ARG A 158 -5.70 18.56 6.92
CA ARG A 158 -5.07 19.32 8.00
C ARG A 158 -6.06 20.21 8.73
N MET A 159 -6.90 20.92 7.98
CA MET A 159 -7.96 21.76 8.58
C MET A 159 -8.94 20.91 9.40
N LEU A 160 -9.39 19.78 8.86
CA LEU A 160 -10.34 18.89 9.53
C LEU A 160 -9.80 18.32 10.86
N ARG A 161 -8.49 18.05 10.93
CA ARG A 161 -7.83 17.60 12.17
C ARG A 161 -7.47 18.73 13.15
N GLY A 162 -7.66 19.98 12.75
CA GLY A 162 -7.24 21.14 13.53
C GLY A 162 -5.74 21.47 13.44
N ASP A 163 -5.02 20.87 12.47
CA ASP A 163 -3.59 21.11 12.24
C ASP A 163 -3.32 22.40 11.43
N SER A 164 -4.36 23.12 11.01
CA SER A 164 -4.30 24.43 10.36
C SER A 164 -5.54 25.25 10.72
N GLU A 165 -5.44 26.56 10.48
CA GLU A 165 -6.58 27.47 10.66
C GLU A 165 -7.79 27.07 9.81
N GLU A 166 -8.97 27.48 10.27
CA GLU A 166 -10.22 27.29 9.56
C GLU A 166 -10.23 28.09 8.25
N ASP A 167 -10.59 27.42 7.17
CA ASP A 167 -10.73 28.01 5.82
C ASP A 167 -12.14 27.70 5.31
N ALA A 168 -12.97 28.71 5.19
CA ALA A 168 -14.37 28.58 4.79
C ALA A 168 -14.53 27.91 3.40
N HIS A 169 -13.59 28.14 2.48
CA HIS A 169 -13.60 27.52 1.17
C HIS A 169 -13.30 26.01 1.27
N LEU A 170 -12.28 25.62 2.04
CA LEU A 170 -11.97 24.21 2.26
C LEU A 170 -13.09 23.50 3.03
N ARG A 171 -13.69 24.20 4.01
CA ARG A 171 -14.84 23.69 4.78
C ARG A 171 -16.02 23.37 3.87
N MET A 172 -16.39 24.28 2.99
CA MET A 172 -17.45 24.06 2.01
C MET A 172 -17.20 22.82 1.14
N TYR A 173 -15.97 22.59 0.69
CA TYR A 173 -15.63 21.38 -0.07
C TYR A 173 -15.70 20.12 0.80
N ALA A 174 -15.22 20.18 2.03
CA ALA A 174 -15.31 19.07 2.97
C ALA A 174 -16.77 18.66 3.25
N GLU A 175 -17.66 19.63 3.44
CA GLU A 175 -19.09 19.35 3.64
C GLU A 175 -19.74 18.72 2.40
N ARG A 176 -19.48 19.23 1.21
CA ARG A 176 -19.97 18.65 -0.05
C ARG A 176 -19.54 17.19 -0.23
N ILE A 177 -18.26 16.89 0.06
CA ILE A 177 -17.75 15.52 -0.01
C ILE A 177 -18.44 14.66 1.05
N SER A 178 -18.53 15.12 2.29
CA SER A 178 -19.18 14.40 3.39
C SER A 178 -20.65 14.09 3.07
N ASP A 179 -21.41 15.08 2.59
CA ASP A 179 -22.81 14.89 2.23
C ASP A 179 -22.99 13.91 1.07
N ALA A 180 -22.08 13.90 0.11
CA ALA A 180 -22.06 12.92 -0.97
C ALA A 180 -21.81 11.50 -0.44
N LEU A 181 -20.80 11.33 0.43
CA LEU A 181 -20.41 10.03 0.99
C LEU A 181 -21.50 9.44 1.90
N LYS A 182 -22.22 10.26 2.67
CA LYS A 182 -23.34 9.83 3.52
C LYS A 182 -24.50 9.20 2.76
N ARG A 183 -24.54 9.39 1.44
CA ARG A 183 -25.56 8.80 0.55
C ARG A 183 -25.04 7.59 -0.24
N SER A 184 -23.87 7.07 0.12
CA SER A 184 -23.22 5.94 -0.55
C SER A 184 -22.97 4.78 0.44
N PRO A 185 -24.02 4.04 0.86
CA PRO A 185 -23.83 2.83 1.64
C PRO A 185 -23.27 1.72 0.75
N LEU A 186 -22.31 0.95 1.28
CA LEU A 186 -21.79 -0.24 0.62
C LEU A 186 -22.86 -1.34 0.60
N GLU A 187 -23.03 -2.02 -0.53
CA GLU A 187 -23.95 -3.16 -0.65
C GLU A 187 -23.31 -4.47 -0.15
N HIS A 188 -21.98 -4.56 -0.17
CA HIS A 188 -21.20 -5.73 0.20
C HIS A 188 -20.16 -5.41 1.26
N ASP A 189 -19.71 -6.47 1.96
CA ASP A 189 -18.51 -6.38 2.79
C ASP A 189 -17.27 -6.19 1.91
N VAL A 190 -16.39 -5.27 2.30
CA VAL A 190 -15.19 -4.91 1.52
C VAL A 190 -13.97 -4.86 2.43
N LEU A 191 -12.87 -5.46 1.97
CA LEU A 191 -11.55 -5.23 2.56
C LEU A 191 -10.87 -4.04 1.89
N CYS A 192 -10.42 -3.09 2.70
CA CYS A 192 -9.71 -1.91 2.23
C CYS A 192 -8.30 -1.87 2.80
N TYR A 193 -7.40 -1.26 2.06
CA TYR A 193 -5.97 -1.20 2.38
C TYR A 193 -5.47 0.24 2.33
N ARG A 194 -4.68 0.60 3.34
CA ARG A 194 -3.98 1.88 3.41
C ARG A 194 -2.60 1.65 3.99
N ALA A 195 -1.63 2.47 3.64
CA ALA A 195 -0.32 2.46 4.26
C ALA A 195 0.12 3.88 4.66
N MET A 196 0.84 3.98 5.78
CA MET A 196 1.35 5.22 6.36
C MET A 196 2.84 5.09 6.69
N GLU A 197 3.54 6.19 6.82
CA GLU A 197 4.96 6.21 7.18
C GLU A 197 5.19 5.92 8.67
N PHE A 198 4.19 6.20 9.50
CA PHE A 198 4.24 6.02 10.94
C PHE A 198 2.98 5.31 11.44
N ASN A 199 3.03 4.82 12.68
CA ASN A 199 1.88 4.23 13.38
C ASN A 199 1.00 5.33 14.00
N PRO A 200 -0.20 5.62 13.47
CA PRO A 200 -1.10 6.60 14.06
C PRO A 200 -1.92 6.06 15.24
N PHE A 201 -1.75 4.78 15.58
CA PHE A 201 -2.48 4.07 16.65
C PHE A 201 -1.58 3.78 17.87
N ASP A 202 -0.47 4.51 18.00
CA ASP A 202 0.42 4.34 19.15
C ASP A 202 -0.32 4.65 20.45
N GLY A 203 -0.14 3.78 21.45
CA GLY A 203 -0.85 3.86 22.72
C GLY A 203 -2.31 3.35 22.71
N MET A 204 -2.85 2.89 21.57
CA MET A 204 -4.19 2.29 21.49
C MET A 204 -4.17 0.79 21.77
N HIS A 205 -5.35 0.23 22.04
CA HIS A 205 -5.56 -1.18 22.35
C HIS A 205 -6.63 -1.79 21.47
N VAL A 206 -6.64 -3.11 21.38
CA VAL A 206 -7.72 -3.85 20.71
C VAL A 206 -9.03 -3.58 21.43
N GLY A 207 -10.05 -3.19 20.66
CA GLY A 207 -11.38 -2.79 21.14
C GLY A 207 -11.60 -1.28 21.17
N ASP A 208 -10.54 -0.47 21.16
CA ASP A 208 -10.65 0.98 21.14
C ASP A 208 -11.36 1.48 19.86
N ILE A 209 -12.09 2.58 20.00
CA ILE A 209 -12.76 3.26 18.89
C ILE A 209 -11.96 4.52 18.55
N VAL A 210 -11.68 4.69 17.28
CA VAL A 210 -10.96 5.86 16.75
C VAL A 210 -11.75 6.54 15.64
N CYS A 211 -11.75 7.87 15.66
CA CYS A 211 -12.16 8.72 14.56
C CYS A 211 -10.93 9.48 14.06
N PRO A 212 -10.47 9.27 12.82
CA PRO A 212 -9.34 10.02 12.29
C PRO A 212 -9.58 11.52 12.15
N GLY A 213 -10.84 11.99 12.21
CA GLY A 213 -11.23 13.39 12.06
C GLY A 213 -10.90 13.97 10.68
N GLN A 214 -10.77 13.13 9.68
CA GLN A 214 -10.44 13.49 8.31
C GLN A 214 -11.03 12.45 7.35
N PHE A 215 -11.11 12.79 6.08
CA PHE A 215 -11.41 11.78 5.06
C PHE A 215 -10.33 10.71 5.01
N TYR A 216 -10.77 9.46 4.89
CA TYR A 216 -9.86 8.33 4.94
C TYR A 216 -9.86 7.58 3.60
N SER A 217 -8.89 7.97 2.76
CA SER A 217 -8.67 7.36 1.45
C SER A 217 -8.01 5.99 1.61
N THR A 218 -8.57 4.98 0.96
CA THR A 218 -8.10 3.59 1.00
C THR A 218 -8.16 2.99 -0.39
N SER A 219 -7.49 1.85 -0.60
CA SER A 219 -7.64 1.06 -1.81
C SER A 219 -8.39 -0.23 -1.53
N VAL A 220 -9.25 -0.66 -2.45
CA VAL A 220 -9.95 -1.96 -2.36
C VAL A 220 -9.10 -3.14 -2.86
N VAL A 221 -7.90 -2.87 -3.35
CA VAL A 221 -6.91 -3.86 -3.73
C VAL A 221 -5.56 -3.55 -3.09
N LYS A 222 -4.81 -4.58 -2.69
CA LYS A 222 -3.50 -4.40 -2.05
C LYS A 222 -2.50 -3.64 -2.92
N SER A 223 -2.52 -3.90 -4.23
CA SER A 223 -1.63 -3.26 -5.20
C SER A 223 -1.88 -1.77 -5.40
N GLY A 224 -3.09 -1.27 -5.09
CA GLY A 224 -3.44 0.15 -5.16
C GLY A 224 -3.05 0.95 -3.91
N SER A 225 -2.70 0.27 -2.82
CA SER A 225 -2.19 0.93 -1.61
C SER A 225 -0.73 1.34 -1.78
N LEU A 226 -0.38 2.50 -1.23
CA LEU A 226 1.00 3.00 -1.23
C LEU A 226 1.92 2.02 -0.49
N LYS A 227 3.18 1.90 -0.93
CA LYS A 227 4.21 1.11 -0.25
C LYS A 227 4.83 1.96 0.85
N LYS A 228 4.40 1.75 2.09
CA LYS A 228 4.90 2.43 3.30
C LYS A 228 5.04 1.44 4.45
N ASP A 229 5.71 1.84 5.54
CA ASP A 229 6.13 0.93 6.60
C ASP A 229 4.99 0.41 7.46
N PHE A 230 3.98 1.23 7.74
CA PHE A 230 2.82 0.85 8.55
C PHE A 230 1.60 0.55 7.67
N ARG A 231 1.02 -0.62 7.83
CA ARG A 231 -0.11 -1.13 7.04
C ARG A 231 -1.41 -1.12 7.83
N ILE A 232 -2.47 -0.66 7.18
CA ILE A 232 -3.82 -0.60 7.73
C ILE A 232 -4.72 -1.45 6.84
N THR A 233 -5.38 -2.44 7.43
CA THR A 233 -6.45 -3.20 6.79
C THR A 233 -7.77 -2.80 7.44
N ILE A 234 -8.76 -2.43 6.64
CA ILE A 234 -10.07 -2.00 7.11
C ILE A 234 -11.13 -2.98 6.64
N CYS A 235 -11.92 -3.49 7.56
CA CYS A 235 -13.09 -4.30 7.32
C CYS A 235 -14.31 -3.39 7.28
N ALA A 236 -14.80 -3.07 6.09
CA ALA A 236 -16.01 -2.31 5.88
C ALA A 236 -17.17 -3.26 5.58
N ARG A 237 -18.17 -3.27 6.45
CA ARG A 237 -19.37 -4.09 6.26
C ARG A 237 -20.32 -3.48 5.24
N SER A 238 -21.14 -4.30 4.64
CA SER A 238 -22.37 -3.82 3.99
C SER A 238 -23.10 -2.85 4.91
N GLY A 239 -23.57 -1.73 4.37
CA GLY A 239 -24.15 -0.61 5.11
C GLY A 239 -23.15 0.46 5.59
N SER A 240 -21.84 0.21 5.53
CA SER A 240 -20.83 1.25 5.80
C SER A 240 -20.93 2.38 4.78
N LEU A 241 -20.86 3.63 5.25
CA LEU A 241 -20.94 4.82 4.39
C LEU A 241 -19.55 5.11 3.80
N ALA A 242 -19.37 4.84 2.49
CA ALA A 242 -18.14 5.09 1.77
C ALA A 242 -18.40 5.20 0.27
N GLY A 243 -17.73 6.12 -0.41
CA GLY A 243 -17.84 6.27 -1.86
C GLY A 243 -16.72 5.58 -2.61
N TYR A 244 -17.04 4.70 -3.56
CA TYR A 244 -16.04 4.19 -4.51
C TYR A 244 -15.81 5.25 -5.59
N VAL A 245 -14.77 6.07 -5.37
CA VAL A 245 -14.50 7.29 -6.15
C VAL A 245 -13.57 7.06 -7.34
N GLU A 246 -13.10 5.85 -7.56
CA GLU A 246 -12.21 5.51 -8.69
C GLU A 246 -12.75 5.99 -10.05
N PRO A 247 -14.06 5.87 -10.39
CA PRO A 247 -14.56 6.35 -11.67
C PRO A 247 -14.42 7.86 -11.87
N LEU A 248 -14.42 8.64 -10.79
CA LEU A 248 -14.25 10.10 -10.79
C LEU A 248 -12.78 10.53 -10.70
N SER A 249 -11.90 9.65 -10.22
CA SER A 249 -10.46 9.94 -10.01
C SER A 249 -9.67 9.92 -11.32
N LYS A 250 -8.62 10.75 -11.39
CA LYS A 250 -7.59 10.68 -12.44
C LYS A 250 -6.58 9.55 -12.18
N PHE A 251 -6.49 9.04 -10.95
CA PHE A 251 -5.55 7.99 -10.51
C PHE A 251 -6.31 6.67 -10.29
N LYS A 252 -6.86 6.14 -11.37
CA LYS A 252 -7.72 4.93 -11.34
C LYS A 252 -7.01 3.68 -10.83
N GLU A 253 -5.69 3.63 -10.94
CA GLU A 253 -4.86 2.54 -10.41
C GLU A 253 -4.90 2.42 -8.88
N GLN A 254 -5.25 3.50 -8.17
CA GLN A 254 -5.40 3.48 -6.72
C GLN A 254 -6.65 2.74 -6.24
N ARG A 255 -7.63 2.49 -7.13
CA ARG A 255 -8.87 1.76 -6.79
C ARG A 255 -9.50 2.28 -5.50
N GLU A 256 -9.69 3.59 -5.44
CA GLU A 256 -9.96 4.32 -4.21
C GLU A 256 -11.40 4.14 -3.71
N LEU A 257 -11.50 3.73 -2.43
CA LEU A 257 -12.69 3.83 -1.61
C LEU A 257 -12.45 4.90 -0.54
N LEU A 258 -13.31 5.91 -0.49
CA LEU A 258 -13.19 7.07 0.37
C LEU A 258 -14.22 7.00 1.49
N PHE A 259 -13.76 6.99 2.75
CA PHE A 259 -14.61 7.08 3.94
C PHE A 259 -14.77 8.52 4.39
N ASP A 260 -15.95 8.82 4.97
CA ASP A 260 -16.24 10.14 5.52
C ASP A 260 -15.34 10.48 6.71
N LYS A 261 -15.13 11.77 6.93
CA LYS A 261 -14.32 12.35 8.02
C LYS A 261 -14.79 11.95 9.42
N ASP A 262 -16.09 11.64 9.57
CA ASP A 262 -16.71 11.26 10.84
C ASP A 262 -16.80 9.74 11.03
N THR A 263 -16.23 8.94 10.12
CA THR A 263 -16.25 7.47 10.21
C THR A 263 -15.50 7.01 11.46
N LEU A 264 -16.14 6.15 12.25
CA LEU A 264 -15.56 5.52 13.43
C LEU A 264 -15.04 4.14 13.09
N TYR A 265 -13.89 3.81 13.65
CA TYR A 265 -13.24 2.53 13.45
C TYR A 265 -12.95 1.86 14.79
N ARG A 266 -13.22 0.57 14.89
CA ARG A 266 -12.82 -0.27 16.04
C ARG A 266 -11.50 -0.95 15.73
N VAL A 267 -10.54 -0.91 16.65
CA VAL A 267 -9.28 -1.66 16.55
C VAL A 267 -9.53 -3.14 16.82
N LEU A 268 -9.30 -4.00 15.82
CA LEU A 268 -9.47 -5.45 15.94
C LEU A 268 -8.14 -6.17 16.19
N LEU A 269 -7.05 -5.64 15.66
CA LEU A 269 -5.70 -6.15 15.81
C LEU A 269 -4.74 -4.98 15.73
N LEU A 270 -3.74 -4.95 16.60
CA LEU A 270 -2.66 -3.97 16.57
C LEU A 270 -1.33 -4.69 16.75
N LYS A 271 -0.39 -4.47 15.82
CA LYS A 271 0.98 -4.94 15.87
C LYS A 271 1.93 -3.79 15.51
N GLU A 272 3.22 -4.00 15.68
CA GLU A 272 4.26 -2.98 15.44
C GLU A 272 4.13 -2.27 14.08
N LYS A 273 3.82 -3.02 13.01
CA LYS A 273 3.77 -2.50 11.64
C LYS A 273 2.43 -2.70 10.92
N GLU A 274 1.40 -3.10 11.65
CA GLU A 274 0.08 -3.32 11.05
C GLU A 274 -1.06 -3.16 12.06
N VAL A 275 -2.18 -2.67 11.57
CA VAL A 275 -3.45 -2.63 12.28
C VAL A 275 -4.57 -3.21 11.42
N VAL A 276 -5.53 -3.87 12.05
CA VAL A 276 -6.81 -4.22 11.44
C VAL A 276 -7.91 -3.46 12.15
N LEU A 277 -8.70 -2.77 11.37
CA LEU A 277 -9.82 -1.95 11.82
C LEU A 277 -11.14 -2.50 11.29
N GLU A 278 -12.21 -2.29 12.01
CA GLU A 278 -13.59 -2.50 11.54
C GLU A 278 -14.31 -1.15 11.52
N VAL A 279 -15.01 -0.85 10.43
CA VAL A 279 -15.92 0.30 10.41
C VAL A 279 -17.08 0.02 11.36
N THR A 280 -17.32 0.90 12.32
CA THR A 280 -18.50 0.81 13.17
C THR A 280 -19.70 1.34 12.38
N LEU A 281 -20.77 0.55 12.31
CA LEU A 281 -22.03 1.03 11.76
C LEU A 281 -22.69 1.99 12.75
N PRO A 282 -23.40 3.03 12.25
CA PRO A 282 -24.11 3.99 13.10
C PRO A 282 -25.19 3.35 13.97
#